data_6db96877dad90d9f2435f8370c444676
#
_entry.id   6db96877dad90d9f2435f8370c444676
#
_cell.length_a   1.000
_cell.length_b   1.000
_cell.length_c   1.000
_cell.angle_alpha   90.00
_cell.angle_beta   90.00
_cell.angle_gamma   90.00
#
_symmetry.space_group_name_H-M   'P 1'
#
loop_
_entity.id
_entity.type
_entity.pdbx_description
1 polymer ?
#
loop_
_entity_poly.entity_id
_entity_poly.type
_entity_poly.pdbx_seq_one_letter_code
_entity_poly.pdbx_strand_id
1 'polypeptide(L)'
;MVVRAEFRDTGFTRAHLGGCRHVPYRMPSTLVAEILQQVQAGEPFVYAYYDGIDKVAHEYGLGSVYDAELIFVDRMIEYLVTELPRGTALVITSDHGQVDVGARVFPPHPEVLSHVRHQSGEARFRWLHAHPGESAQLFDAARRHHGHESWIVTREQVVDECWFGPKVLPGPLGRLGDVALVAREPIAYEDPNDTGPFHLIGRHGSMTPDEVYVPLLVARSG
;
A
#
# COMPACT_ATOMS: atom_id res chain seq x y z
N MET A 1 5.86 11.73 -15.42
CA MET A 1 5.46 11.49 -14.01
C MET A 1 6.24 12.40 -13.08
N VAL A 2 5.57 13.01 -12.10
CA VAL A 2 6.15 13.88 -11.07
C VAL A 2 6.13 13.13 -9.75
N VAL A 3 7.29 12.60 -9.34
CA VAL A 3 7.45 11.79 -8.13
C VAL A 3 8.71 12.19 -7.39
N ARG A 4 8.83 11.80 -6.11
CA ARG A 4 10.03 12.09 -5.31
C ARG A 4 11.31 11.64 -6.02
N ALA A 5 12.37 12.42 -5.86
CA ALA A 5 13.67 12.17 -6.48
C ALA A 5 14.24 10.79 -6.11
N GLU A 6 14.04 10.37 -4.87
CA GLU A 6 14.49 9.09 -4.34
C GLU A 6 13.78 7.86 -4.93
N PHE A 7 12.60 8.03 -5.55
CA PHE A 7 11.84 6.91 -6.15
C PHE A 7 12.25 6.60 -7.59
N ARG A 8 13.12 7.41 -8.20
CA ARG A 8 13.47 7.31 -9.62
C ARG A 8 13.86 5.90 -10.07
N ASP A 9 14.71 5.23 -9.31
CA ASP A 9 15.32 3.95 -9.70
C ASP A 9 14.87 2.77 -8.84
N THR A 10 13.73 2.92 -8.14
CA THR A 10 13.17 1.82 -7.33
C THR A 10 12.59 0.71 -8.20
N GLY A 11 12.51 -0.50 -7.65
CA GLY A 11 11.85 -1.63 -8.31
C GLY A 11 10.39 -1.36 -8.63
N PHE A 12 9.69 -0.68 -7.72
CA PHE A 12 8.30 -0.26 -7.90
C PHE A 12 8.14 0.68 -9.11
N THR A 13 8.93 1.75 -9.16
CA THR A 13 8.88 2.72 -10.27
C THR A 13 9.18 2.06 -11.62
N ARG A 14 10.18 1.17 -11.68
CA ARG A 14 10.48 0.44 -12.91
C ARG A 14 9.34 -0.48 -13.35
N ALA A 15 8.67 -1.14 -12.41
CA ALA A 15 7.59 -2.07 -12.70
C ALA A 15 6.30 -1.38 -13.14
N HIS A 16 5.92 -0.30 -12.47
CA HIS A 16 4.61 0.34 -12.63
C HIS A 16 4.65 1.57 -13.54
N LEU A 17 5.77 2.30 -13.58
CA LEU A 17 5.92 3.57 -14.29
C LEU A 17 7.01 3.51 -15.36
N GLY A 18 7.40 2.31 -15.79
CA GLY A 18 8.36 2.11 -16.88
C GLY A 18 7.89 2.78 -18.18
N GLY A 19 8.80 3.48 -18.85
CA GLY A 19 8.50 4.25 -20.07
C GLY A 19 8.00 5.67 -19.84
N CYS A 20 7.68 6.06 -18.60
CA CYS A 20 7.32 7.44 -18.29
C CYS A 20 8.56 8.33 -18.14
N ARG A 21 8.48 9.58 -18.56
CA ARG A 21 9.50 10.60 -18.27
C ARG A 21 9.44 10.98 -16.79
N HIS A 22 10.51 10.76 -16.04
CA HIS A 22 10.61 11.08 -14.62
C HIS A 22 10.98 12.54 -14.41
N VAL A 23 10.13 13.28 -13.69
CA VAL A 23 10.35 14.66 -13.25
C VAL A 23 10.44 14.63 -11.72
N PRO A 24 11.62 14.84 -11.15
CA PRO A 24 11.81 14.68 -9.70
C PRO A 24 11.34 15.90 -8.93
N TYR A 25 10.69 15.69 -7.78
CA TYR A 25 10.49 16.74 -6.79
C TYR A 25 11.13 16.37 -5.44
N ARG A 26 11.31 17.33 -4.53
CA ARG A 26 11.85 17.12 -3.19
C ARG A 26 10.95 17.63 -2.07
N MET A 27 10.23 18.70 -2.31
CA MET A 27 9.34 19.36 -1.36
C MET A 27 7.94 19.46 -1.97
N PRO A 28 6.85 19.51 -1.16
CA PRO A 28 5.50 19.68 -1.70
C PRO A 28 5.35 20.90 -2.63
N SER A 29 6.02 22.01 -2.31
CA SER A 29 6.04 23.18 -3.17
C SER A 29 6.66 22.93 -4.54
N THR A 30 7.71 22.09 -4.61
CA THR A 30 8.32 21.70 -5.89
C THR A 30 7.48 20.67 -6.64
N LEU A 31 6.72 19.80 -5.95
CA LEU A 31 5.71 18.95 -6.58
C LEU A 31 4.68 19.81 -7.35
N VAL A 32 4.11 20.82 -6.69
CA VAL A 32 3.14 21.72 -7.30
C VAL A 32 3.75 22.47 -8.49
N ALA A 33 4.94 23.03 -8.33
CA ALA A 33 5.61 23.78 -9.41
C ALA A 33 5.86 22.88 -10.64
N GLU A 34 6.33 21.65 -10.43
CA GLU A 34 6.58 20.69 -11.52
C GLU A 34 5.27 20.28 -12.21
N ILE A 35 4.19 20.02 -11.48
CA ILE A 35 2.89 19.73 -12.08
C ILE A 35 2.47 20.87 -13.01
N LEU A 36 2.48 22.10 -12.52
CA LEU A 36 2.08 23.27 -13.30
C LEU A 36 2.96 23.47 -14.53
N GLN A 37 4.27 23.32 -14.42
CA GLN A 37 5.20 23.42 -15.55
C GLN A 37 4.94 22.38 -16.63
N GLN A 38 4.70 21.10 -16.24
CA GLN A 38 4.45 20.04 -17.22
C GLN A 38 3.13 20.28 -17.95
N VAL A 39 2.06 20.65 -17.24
CA VAL A 39 0.76 20.94 -17.86
C VAL A 39 0.84 22.16 -18.76
N GLN A 40 1.52 23.25 -18.34
CA GLN A 40 1.76 24.46 -19.14
C GLN A 40 2.62 24.18 -20.38
N ALA A 41 3.54 23.24 -20.30
CA ALA A 41 4.32 22.77 -21.45
C ALA A 41 3.53 21.93 -22.45
N GLY A 42 2.24 21.65 -22.18
CA GLY A 42 1.34 20.93 -23.08
C GLY A 42 1.40 19.42 -22.94
N GLU A 43 1.92 18.88 -21.80
CA GLU A 43 1.88 17.45 -21.55
C GLU A 43 0.41 17.00 -21.41
N PRO A 44 -0.06 16.04 -22.22
CA PRO A 44 -1.47 15.63 -22.24
C PRO A 44 -1.87 14.84 -21.00
N PHE A 45 -0.91 14.24 -20.29
CA PHE A 45 -1.12 13.47 -19.09
C PHE A 45 0.05 13.61 -18.12
N VAL A 46 -0.24 14.04 -16.89
CA VAL A 46 0.73 14.15 -15.80
C VAL A 46 0.28 13.29 -14.64
N TYR A 47 1.03 12.21 -14.36
CA TYR A 47 0.86 11.45 -13.12
C TYR A 47 1.74 12.07 -12.04
N ALA A 48 1.15 12.46 -10.93
CA ALA A 48 1.85 13.02 -9.77
C ALA A 48 1.58 12.19 -8.52
N TYR A 49 2.61 11.89 -7.73
CA TYR A 49 2.49 11.09 -6.52
C TYR A 49 3.03 11.84 -5.31
N TYR A 50 2.21 11.95 -4.28
CA TYR A 50 2.55 12.54 -2.99
C TYR A 50 2.45 11.49 -1.89
N ASP A 51 3.53 11.24 -1.19
CA ASP A 51 3.67 10.19 -0.18
C ASP A 51 3.50 10.69 1.27
N GLY A 52 3.17 11.98 1.47
CA GLY A 52 3.12 12.57 2.81
C GLY A 52 2.04 11.98 3.70
N ILE A 53 0.84 11.79 3.16
CA ILE A 53 -0.30 11.21 3.92
C ILE A 53 0.05 9.81 4.43
N ASP A 54 0.61 8.96 3.57
CA ASP A 54 1.01 7.60 3.92
C ASP A 54 2.10 7.59 4.99
N LYS A 55 3.14 8.41 4.82
CA LYS A 55 4.22 8.53 5.81
C LYS A 55 3.72 8.99 7.17
N VAL A 56 2.85 10.00 7.20
CA VAL A 56 2.28 10.51 8.46
C VAL A 56 1.41 9.44 9.12
N ALA A 57 0.60 8.71 8.36
CA ALA A 57 -0.19 7.61 8.88
C ALA A 57 0.69 6.53 9.50
N HIS A 58 1.76 6.14 8.82
CA HIS A 58 2.70 5.14 9.31
C HIS A 58 3.38 5.54 10.63
N GLU A 59 3.84 6.79 10.74
CA GLU A 59 4.63 7.25 11.88
C GLU A 59 3.79 7.71 13.08
N TYR A 60 2.61 8.32 12.81
CA TYR A 60 1.81 9.01 13.84
C TYR A 60 0.42 8.41 14.03
N GLY A 61 0.03 7.42 13.22
CA GLY A 61 -1.33 6.89 13.21
C GLY A 61 -2.33 7.87 12.58
N LEU A 62 -3.63 7.59 12.78
CA LEU A 62 -4.73 8.34 12.16
C LEU A 62 -5.31 9.43 13.11
N GLY A 63 -4.46 10.10 13.86
CA GLY A 63 -4.84 11.15 14.82
C GLY A 63 -4.65 12.58 14.29
N SER A 64 -4.51 13.53 15.22
CA SER A 64 -4.44 14.97 14.92
C SER A 64 -3.29 15.38 13.99
N VAL A 65 -2.18 14.65 13.98
CA VAL A 65 -1.06 14.89 13.05
C VAL A 65 -1.46 14.49 11.64
N TYR A 66 -2.18 13.40 11.49
CA TYR A 66 -2.75 12.96 10.22
C TYR A 66 -3.81 13.95 9.69
N ASP A 67 -4.68 14.46 10.58
CA ASP A 67 -5.65 15.49 10.22
C ASP A 67 -4.95 16.78 9.73
N ALA A 68 -3.85 17.16 10.36
CA ALA A 68 -3.06 18.33 9.93
C ALA A 68 -2.46 18.14 8.54
N GLU A 69 -1.98 16.93 8.23
CA GLU A 69 -1.48 16.58 6.89
C GLU A 69 -2.59 16.60 5.85
N LEU A 70 -3.78 16.08 6.16
CA LEU A 70 -4.94 16.16 5.28
C LEU A 70 -5.34 17.61 4.97
N ILE A 71 -5.37 18.48 5.99
CA ILE A 71 -5.65 19.90 5.80
C ILE A 71 -4.59 20.55 4.90
N PHE A 72 -3.32 20.22 5.09
CA PHE A 72 -2.23 20.73 4.25
C PHE A 72 -2.42 20.28 2.78
N VAL A 73 -2.72 19.00 2.55
CA VAL A 73 -2.94 18.46 1.20
C VAL A 73 -4.18 19.08 0.55
N ASP A 74 -5.26 19.29 1.31
CA ASP A 74 -6.47 19.97 0.81
C ASP A 74 -6.14 21.38 0.27
N ARG A 75 -5.35 22.17 1.01
CA ARG A 75 -4.89 23.49 0.56
C ARG A 75 -3.98 23.43 -0.66
N MET A 76 -3.12 22.42 -0.72
CA MET A 76 -2.26 22.18 -1.89
C MET A 76 -3.11 21.87 -3.15
N ILE A 77 -4.16 21.08 -2.99
CA ILE A 77 -5.09 20.74 -4.07
C ILE A 77 -5.91 21.96 -4.50
N GLU A 78 -6.43 22.74 -3.56
CA GLU A 78 -7.14 24.00 -3.83
C GLU A 78 -6.27 24.96 -4.68
N TYR A 79 -5.00 25.09 -4.32
CA TYR A 79 -4.05 25.89 -5.09
C TYR A 79 -3.84 25.31 -6.50
N LEU A 80 -3.66 24.00 -6.64
CA LEU A 80 -3.53 23.36 -7.96
C LEU A 80 -4.76 23.59 -8.85
N VAL A 81 -5.96 23.43 -8.32
CA VAL A 81 -7.22 23.66 -9.08
C VAL A 81 -7.30 25.11 -9.59
N THR A 82 -6.81 26.06 -8.79
CA THR A 82 -6.84 27.50 -9.14
C THR A 82 -5.80 27.83 -10.22
N GLU A 83 -4.60 27.25 -10.15
CA GLU A 83 -3.46 27.64 -10.99
C GLU A 83 -3.34 26.80 -12.28
N LEU A 84 -4.01 25.65 -12.33
CA LEU A 84 -3.97 24.81 -13.54
C LEU A 84 -4.60 25.53 -14.75
N PRO A 85 -4.03 25.40 -15.96
CA PRO A 85 -4.60 25.97 -17.17
C PRO A 85 -6.06 25.59 -17.36
N ARG A 86 -6.86 26.55 -17.83
CA ARG A 86 -8.29 26.37 -18.05
C ARG A 86 -8.59 25.14 -18.90
N GLY A 87 -9.55 24.34 -18.45
CA GLY A 87 -9.97 23.09 -19.11
C GLY A 87 -9.15 21.87 -18.69
N THR A 88 -8.17 22.02 -17.79
CA THR A 88 -7.45 20.88 -17.21
C THR A 88 -8.37 20.10 -16.26
N ALA A 89 -8.38 18.78 -16.37
CA ALA A 89 -9.03 17.90 -15.40
C ALA A 89 -7.99 17.44 -14.37
N LEU A 90 -8.25 17.68 -13.09
CA LEU A 90 -7.49 17.13 -11.97
C LEU A 90 -8.25 15.95 -11.39
N VAL A 91 -7.63 14.77 -11.38
CA VAL A 91 -8.18 13.55 -10.78
C VAL A 91 -7.31 13.18 -9.59
N ILE A 92 -7.92 12.95 -8.44
CA ILE A 92 -7.23 12.60 -7.19
C ILE A 92 -7.75 11.25 -6.73
N THR A 93 -6.83 10.36 -6.43
CA THR A 93 -7.10 9.04 -5.87
C THR A 93 -5.94 8.63 -4.97
N SER A 94 -6.07 7.53 -4.26
CA SER A 94 -4.96 6.87 -3.55
C SER A 94 -4.78 5.44 -4.03
N ASP A 95 -3.66 4.83 -3.71
CA ASP A 95 -3.33 3.44 -4.01
C ASP A 95 -3.95 2.48 -2.99
N HIS A 96 -4.17 2.91 -1.76
CA HIS A 96 -4.83 2.18 -0.67
C HIS A 96 -5.33 3.16 0.39
N GLY A 97 -6.11 2.64 1.35
CA GLY A 97 -6.41 3.30 2.60
C GLY A 97 -5.48 2.86 3.72
N GLN A 98 -5.87 3.10 4.99
CA GLN A 98 -5.01 2.86 6.17
C GLN A 98 -5.84 2.35 7.35
N VAL A 99 -5.20 1.55 8.21
CA VAL A 99 -5.76 1.11 9.49
C VAL A 99 -4.77 1.44 10.62
N ASP A 100 -5.23 2.07 11.68
CA ASP A 100 -4.43 2.27 12.88
C ASP A 100 -4.39 0.96 13.69
N VAL A 101 -3.24 0.32 13.72
CA VAL A 101 -3.00 -0.89 14.50
C VAL A 101 -2.37 -0.57 15.85
N GLY A 102 -1.79 0.61 16.02
CA GLY A 102 -1.12 1.03 17.25
C GLY A 102 -0.07 0.01 17.69
N ALA A 103 -0.19 -0.45 18.93
CA ALA A 103 0.68 -1.47 19.51
C ALA A 103 0.22 -2.92 19.26
N ARG A 104 -0.85 -3.15 18.49
CA ARG A 104 -1.38 -4.50 18.23
C ARG A 104 -0.61 -5.20 17.11
N VAL A 105 0.68 -5.34 17.32
CA VAL A 105 1.63 -6.01 16.42
C VAL A 105 2.24 -7.17 17.17
N PHE A 106 2.10 -8.38 16.66
CA PHE A 106 2.59 -9.59 17.31
C PHE A 106 2.97 -10.67 16.28
N PRO A 107 3.90 -11.57 16.61
CA PRO A 107 4.22 -12.68 15.73
C PRO A 107 3.04 -13.65 15.61
N PRO A 108 2.91 -14.41 14.52
CA PRO A 108 1.98 -15.53 14.46
C PRO A 108 2.21 -16.51 15.63
N HIS A 109 1.14 -17.22 16.03
CA HIS A 109 1.21 -18.17 17.14
C HIS A 109 2.33 -19.20 16.97
N PRO A 110 3.05 -19.61 18.05
CA PRO A 110 4.18 -20.54 17.95
C PRO A 110 3.85 -21.86 17.23
N GLU A 111 2.66 -22.41 17.40
CA GLU A 111 2.21 -23.59 16.67
C GLU A 111 2.12 -23.34 15.15
N VAL A 112 1.68 -22.17 14.73
CA VAL A 112 1.68 -21.77 13.31
C VAL A 112 3.11 -21.67 12.81
N LEU A 113 3.97 -20.97 13.55
CA LEU A 113 5.38 -20.76 13.18
C LEU A 113 6.17 -22.09 13.12
N SER A 114 5.78 -23.13 13.87
CA SER A 114 6.46 -24.44 13.81
C SER A 114 6.32 -25.13 12.44
N HIS A 115 5.32 -24.75 11.64
CA HIS A 115 5.11 -25.23 10.28
C HIS A 115 5.67 -24.30 9.20
N VAL A 116 6.25 -23.11 9.59
CA VAL A 116 6.69 -22.07 8.67
C VAL A 116 8.19 -22.08 8.47
N ARG A 117 8.61 -22.16 7.20
CA ARG A 117 10.01 -22.05 6.79
C ARG A 117 10.47 -20.57 6.73
N HIS A 118 9.63 -19.69 6.20
CA HIS A 118 9.82 -18.25 6.18
C HIS A 118 8.50 -17.51 5.94
N GLN A 119 8.48 -16.21 6.21
CA GLN A 119 7.36 -15.33 5.98
C GLN A 119 7.67 -14.35 4.86
N SER A 120 6.62 -13.75 4.25
CA SER A 120 6.75 -12.67 3.27
C SER A 120 5.46 -11.84 3.20
N GLY A 121 5.46 -10.78 2.40
CA GLY A 121 4.31 -9.88 2.27
C GLY A 121 4.27 -8.81 3.35
N GLU A 122 3.18 -8.06 3.39
CA GLU A 122 2.95 -6.99 4.34
C GLU A 122 2.44 -7.51 5.69
N ALA A 123 2.63 -6.74 6.76
CA ALA A 123 2.26 -7.15 8.11
C ALA A 123 0.76 -7.41 8.29
N ARG A 124 -0.09 -6.77 7.46
CA ARG A 124 -1.55 -6.99 7.46
C ARG A 124 -2.00 -8.04 6.44
N PHE A 125 -1.11 -8.46 5.53
CA PHE A 125 -1.29 -9.56 4.59
C PHE A 125 -0.03 -10.41 4.59
N ARG A 126 0.11 -11.28 5.58
CA ARG A 126 1.30 -12.06 5.82
C ARG A 126 1.22 -13.43 5.15
N TRP A 127 2.07 -13.64 4.16
CA TRP A 127 2.27 -14.95 3.55
C TRP A 127 3.17 -15.84 4.40
N LEU A 128 2.73 -17.06 4.64
CA LEU A 128 3.45 -18.10 5.36
C LEU A 128 3.84 -19.20 4.36
N HIS A 129 5.13 -19.47 4.26
CA HIS A 129 5.69 -20.52 3.41
C HIS A 129 5.95 -21.75 4.26
N ALA A 130 5.21 -22.82 4.00
CA ALA A 130 5.27 -24.05 4.78
C ALA A 130 6.58 -24.81 4.63
N HIS A 131 6.92 -25.62 5.61
CA HIS A 131 7.88 -26.71 5.42
C HIS A 131 7.33 -27.70 4.39
N PRO A 132 8.19 -28.44 3.65
CA PRO A 132 7.76 -29.40 2.64
C PRO A 132 6.75 -30.41 3.21
N GLY A 133 5.56 -30.44 2.61
CA GLY A 133 4.48 -31.38 2.99
C GLY A 133 3.62 -30.93 4.17
N GLU A 134 3.85 -29.73 4.76
CA GLU A 134 3.12 -29.27 5.94
C GLU A 134 2.08 -28.17 5.67
N SER A 135 1.75 -27.89 4.41
CA SER A 135 0.81 -26.80 4.07
C SER A 135 -0.58 -27.00 4.69
N ALA A 136 -1.07 -28.22 4.79
CA ALA A 136 -2.36 -28.52 5.42
C ALA A 136 -2.32 -28.31 6.95
N GLN A 137 -1.26 -28.75 7.63
CA GLN A 137 -1.06 -28.53 9.07
C GLN A 137 -0.93 -27.04 9.38
N LEU A 138 -0.18 -26.30 8.54
CA LEU A 138 -0.06 -24.84 8.63
C LEU A 138 -1.42 -24.16 8.52
N PHE A 139 -2.24 -24.55 7.53
CA PHE A 139 -3.57 -23.97 7.35
C PHE A 139 -4.47 -24.24 8.56
N ASP A 140 -4.49 -25.46 9.07
CA ASP A 140 -5.31 -25.84 10.23
C ASP A 140 -4.86 -25.11 11.51
N ALA A 141 -3.55 -24.99 11.75
CA ALA A 141 -3.00 -24.23 12.86
C ALA A 141 -3.34 -22.73 12.74
N ALA A 142 -3.12 -22.12 11.56
CA ALA A 142 -3.45 -20.73 11.30
C ALA A 142 -4.94 -20.45 11.52
N ARG A 143 -5.83 -21.31 11.01
CA ARG A 143 -7.27 -21.17 11.20
C ARG A 143 -7.68 -21.28 12.67
N ARG A 144 -7.07 -22.18 13.43
CA ARG A 144 -7.36 -22.38 14.85
C ARG A 144 -6.96 -21.17 15.69
N HIS A 145 -5.78 -20.61 15.44
CA HIS A 145 -5.21 -19.56 16.29
C HIS A 145 -5.54 -18.16 15.81
N HIS A 146 -5.74 -17.92 14.51
CA HIS A 146 -5.92 -16.59 13.93
C HIS A 146 -7.23 -16.40 13.17
N GLY A 147 -8.06 -17.46 13.02
CA GLY A 147 -9.32 -17.35 12.27
C GLY A 147 -10.37 -16.43 12.89
N HIS A 148 -10.21 -16.01 14.16
CA HIS A 148 -11.09 -15.06 14.83
C HIS A 148 -10.76 -13.60 14.46
N GLU A 149 -9.53 -13.30 14.02
CA GLU A 149 -9.02 -11.94 13.75
C GLU A 149 -8.55 -11.74 12.31
N SER A 150 -8.45 -12.84 11.52
CA SER A 150 -7.99 -12.80 10.14
C SER A 150 -8.77 -13.77 9.26
N TRP A 151 -8.86 -13.45 7.97
CA TRP A 151 -9.16 -14.47 6.97
C TRP A 151 -7.91 -15.33 6.76
N ILE A 152 -8.09 -16.61 6.84
CA ILE A 152 -7.03 -17.59 6.57
C ILE A 152 -7.32 -18.19 5.19
N VAL A 153 -6.45 -17.93 4.25
CA VAL A 153 -6.63 -18.33 2.85
C VAL A 153 -5.41 -19.09 2.34
N THR A 154 -5.63 -20.04 1.46
CA THR A 154 -4.54 -20.72 0.76
C THR A 154 -4.16 -19.96 -0.51
N ARG A 155 -2.97 -20.24 -1.04
CA ARG A 155 -2.53 -19.70 -2.34
C ARG A 155 -3.51 -20.07 -3.46
N GLU A 156 -3.97 -21.32 -3.46
CA GLU A 156 -4.92 -21.83 -4.44
C GLU A 156 -6.23 -21.05 -4.40
N GLN A 157 -6.77 -20.83 -3.19
CA GLN A 157 -7.99 -20.04 -3.01
C GLN A 157 -7.83 -18.60 -3.54
N VAL A 158 -6.74 -17.94 -3.22
CA VAL A 158 -6.48 -16.56 -3.69
C VAL A 158 -6.39 -16.48 -5.21
N VAL A 159 -5.83 -17.51 -5.85
CA VAL A 159 -5.75 -17.60 -7.32
C VAL A 159 -7.13 -17.90 -7.93
N ASP A 160 -7.86 -18.87 -7.39
CA ASP A 160 -9.17 -19.30 -7.90
C ASP A 160 -10.23 -18.20 -7.75
N GLU A 161 -10.15 -17.43 -6.65
CA GLU A 161 -11.00 -16.27 -6.42
C GLU A 161 -10.53 -14.99 -7.16
N CYS A 162 -9.46 -15.10 -7.94
CA CYS A 162 -8.94 -14.00 -8.77
C CYS A 162 -8.50 -12.73 -8.00
N TRP A 163 -7.99 -12.85 -6.78
CA TRP A 163 -7.55 -11.70 -5.98
C TRP A 163 -6.45 -10.87 -6.66
N PHE A 164 -5.62 -11.50 -7.48
CA PHE A 164 -4.60 -10.85 -8.33
C PHE A 164 -5.03 -10.71 -9.79
N GLY A 165 -6.36 -10.72 -10.05
CA GLY A 165 -6.90 -10.68 -11.39
C GLY A 165 -7.06 -12.07 -12.04
N PRO A 166 -7.60 -12.15 -13.25
CA PRO A 166 -8.05 -13.40 -13.87
C PRO A 166 -6.90 -14.34 -14.27
N LYS A 167 -5.66 -13.87 -14.22
CA LYS A 167 -4.49 -14.67 -14.61
C LYS A 167 -3.27 -14.26 -13.79
N VAL A 168 -2.73 -15.19 -13.02
CA VAL A 168 -1.45 -15.03 -12.33
C VAL A 168 -0.35 -15.73 -13.14
N LEU A 169 0.74 -15.01 -13.46
CA LEU A 169 1.87 -15.58 -14.17
C LEU A 169 2.69 -16.53 -13.28
N PRO A 170 3.41 -17.53 -13.84
CA PRO A 170 4.18 -18.48 -13.04
C PRO A 170 5.22 -17.83 -12.10
N GLY A 171 5.89 -16.76 -12.56
CA GLY A 171 6.89 -16.07 -11.75
C GLY A 171 6.33 -15.46 -10.47
N PRO A 172 5.30 -14.58 -10.53
CA PRO A 172 4.58 -14.09 -9.35
C PRO A 172 3.99 -15.21 -8.50
N LEU A 173 3.35 -16.22 -9.12
CA LEU A 173 2.76 -17.34 -8.40
C LEU A 173 3.78 -18.06 -7.50
N GLY A 174 5.00 -18.29 -7.99
CA GLY A 174 6.06 -18.93 -7.21
C GLY A 174 6.60 -18.11 -6.04
N ARG A 175 6.17 -16.83 -5.89
CA ARG A 175 6.55 -15.96 -4.75
C ARG A 175 5.50 -15.95 -3.66
N LEU A 176 4.27 -16.41 -3.92
CA LEU A 176 3.22 -16.50 -2.93
C LEU A 176 3.51 -17.61 -1.94
N GLY A 177 3.20 -17.37 -0.66
CA GLY A 177 3.25 -18.40 0.36
C GLY A 177 2.16 -19.48 0.18
N ASP A 178 2.18 -20.49 1.00
CA ASP A 178 1.19 -21.57 0.97
C ASP A 178 -0.12 -21.14 1.64
N VAL A 179 -0.01 -20.35 2.71
CA VAL A 179 -1.13 -19.81 3.49
C VAL A 179 -0.91 -18.32 3.74
N ALA A 180 -1.97 -17.53 3.70
CA ALA A 180 -1.92 -16.13 4.10
C ALA A 180 -2.79 -15.88 5.34
N LEU A 181 -2.25 -15.06 6.25
CA LEU A 181 -2.97 -14.38 7.32
C LEU A 181 -3.36 -13.00 6.79
N VAL A 182 -4.63 -12.80 6.49
CA VAL A 182 -5.18 -11.54 5.96
C VAL A 182 -5.94 -10.85 7.09
N ALA A 183 -5.34 -9.86 7.73
CA ALA A 183 -5.88 -9.23 8.94
C ALA A 183 -7.26 -8.60 8.68
N ARG A 184 -8.25 -9.01 9.44
CA ARG A 184 -9.60 -8.45 9.43
C ARG A 184 -9.78 -7.40 10.53
N GLU A 185 -9.21 -7.69 11.70
CA GLU A 185 -9.19 -6.76 12.82
C GLU A 185 -8.00 -5.78 12.69
N PRO A 186 -7.99 -4.63 13.40
CA PRO A 186 -6.87 -3.67 13.37
C PRO A 186 -5.65 -4.20 14.13
N ILE A 187 -5.01 -5.20 13.55
CA ILE A 187 -3.80 -5.89 14.02
C ILE A 187 -2.78 -5.99 12.90
N ALA A 188 -1.55 -6.35 13.22
CA ALA A 188 -0.51 -6.68 12.25
C ALA A 188 0.34 -7.86 12.73
N TYR A 189 0.85 -8.64 11.78
CA TYR A 189 1.73 -9.78 12.05
C TYR A 189 3.18 -9.39 11.87
N GLU A 190 3.98 -9.60 12.92
CA GLU A 190 5.42 -9.34 12.93
C GLU A 190 6.18 -10.49 12.26
N ASP A 191 7.17 -10.14 11.46
CA ASP A 191 8.24 -11.04 11.05
C ASP A 191 9.56 -10.49 11.61
N PRO A 192 10.36 -11.28 12.35
CA PRO A 192 11.66 -10.84 12.84
C PRO A 192 12.65 -10.39 11.73
N ASN A 193 12.38 -10.78 10.49
CA ASN A 193 13.16 -10.38 9.33
C ASN A 193 12.65 -9.07 8.68
N ASP A 194 11.51 -8.53 9.11
CA ASP A 194 11.05 -7.22 8.65
C ASP A 194 12.02 -6.15 9.14
N THR A 195 12.73 -5.52 8.21
CA THR A 195 13.70 -4.47 8.50
C THR A 195 13.11 -3.13 8.12
N GLY A 196 12.90 -2.28 9.09
CA GLY A 196 12.46 -0.92 8.89
C GLY A 196 12.97 -0.02 10.00
N PRO A 197 13.24 1.27 9.72
CA PRO A 197 13.76 2.20 10.72
C PRO A 197 12.71 2.63 11.76
N PHE A 198 11.42 2.34 11.54
CA PHE A 198 10.32 2.87 12.33
C PHE A 198 9.35 1.78 12.78
N HIS A 199 8.79 1.99 13.97
CA HIS A 199 7.59 1.26 14.38
C HIS A 199 6.38 1.90 13.65
N LEU A 200 5.72 1.13 12.78
CA LEU A 200 4.58 1.61 12.01
C LEU A 200 3.30 1.50 12.84
N ILE A 201 2.61 2.63 13.06
CA ILE A 201 1.33 2.73 13.79
C ILE A 201 0.16 2.53 12.83
N GLY A 202 0.06 3.36 11.77
CA GLY A 202 -0.84 3.11 10.65
C GLY A 202 -0.24 2.07 9.73
N ARG A 203 -1.06 1.16 9.24
CA ARG A 203 -0.66 0.09 8.32
C ARG A 203 -1.75 -0.19 7.30
N HIS A 204 -1.36 -0.86 6.22
CA HIS A 204 -2.24 -1.25 5.13
C HIS A 204 -1.80 -2.60 4.55
N GLY A 205 -2.49 -3.06 3.51
CA GLY A 205 -2.14 -4.27 2.75
C GLY A 205 -3.15 -5.39 2.89
N SER A 206 -4.11 -5.30 3.82
CA SER A 206 -5.19 -6.27 3.93
C SER A 206 -6.38 -5.93 3.00
N MET A 207 -7.47 -6.67 3.16
CA MET A 207 -8.67 -6.61 2.30
C MET A 207 -9.87 -5.97 3.03
N THR A 208 -9.63 -5.20 4.11
CA THR A 208 -10.72 -4.52 4.81
C THR A 208 -11.23 -3.33 4.00
N PRO A 209 -12.51 -2.91 4.18
CA PRO A 209 -13.04 -1.72 3.51
C PRO A 209 -12.18 -0.47 3.71
N ASP A 210 -11.59 -0.29 4.90
CA ASP A 210 -10.74 0.86 5.23
C ASP A 210 -9.42 0.88 4.45
N GLU A 211 -9.02 -0.24 3.86
CA GLU A 211 -7.79 -0.39 3.08
C GLU A 211 -8.04 -0.42 1.58
N VAL A 212 -9.16 -1.01 1.12
CA VAL A 212 -9.42 -1.21 -0.31
C VAL A 212 -10.27 -0.13 -0.94
N TYR A 213 -11.12 0.57 -0.17
CA TYR A 213 -11.86 1.69 -0.71
C TYR A 213 -11.02 2.96 -0.69
N VAL A 214 -10.84 3.54 -1.87
CA VAL A 214 -10.05 4.75 -2.08
C VAL A 214 -10.92 5.88 -2.64
N PRO A 215 -10.60 7.15 -2.36
CA PRO A 215 -11.34 8.27 -2.93
C PRO A 215 -11.12 8.35 -4.45
N LEU A 216 -12.11 8.87 -5.16
CA LEU A 216 -11.99 9.33 -6.53
C LEU A 216 -12.63 10.73 -6.63
N LEU A 217 -11.79 11.75 -6.58
CA LEU A 217 -12.21 13.14 -6.67
C LEU A 217 -11.83 13.71 -8.02
N VAL A 218 -12.73 14.50 -8.63
CA VAL A 218 -12.49 15.13 -9.93
C VAL A 218 -12.83 16.60 -9.85
N ALA A 219 -11.87 17.44 -10.24
CA ALA A 219 -12.05 18.87 -10.41
C ALA A 219 -11.67 19.30 -11.83
N ARG A 220 -12.24 20.40 -12.31
CA ARG A 220 -11.83 21.06 -13.54
C ARG A 220 -11.45 22.51 -13.24
N SER A 221 -10.30 22.92 -13.77
CA SER A 221 -9.91 24.33 -13.74
C SER A 221 -10.86 25.13 -14.65
N GLY A 222 -11.45 26.20 -14.08
CA GLY A 222 -12.49 27.02 -14.70
C GLY A 222 -11.96 28.11 -15.64
#